data_40e1cc01b689e3dad2e79a6ff0fbba01
#
_entry.id   40e1cc01b689e3dad2e79a6ff0fbba01
#
_cell.length_a   1.000
_cell.length_b   1.000
_cell.length_c   1.000
_cell.angle_alpha   90.00
_cell.angle_beta   90.00
_cell.angle_gamma   90.00
#
_symmetry.space_group_name_H-M   'P 1'
#
loop_
_entity.id
_entity.type
_entity.pdbx_description
1 polymer ?
#
loop_
_entity_poly.entity_id
_entity_poly.type
_entity_poly.pdbx_seq_one_letter_code
_entity_poly.pdbx_strand_id
1 'polypeptide(L)'
;MKGLVLAGGTATRLFPLTIVTNKHLLPIYDRPMIYYPIATLAGMGIREVMVIVGGKSVGEVVELLADGEHFGLDLTYRYQRGALGIAHAIGLARDFVGDDAFCCVLGDNVLLGPDLADLAQKFETGPWGAGTLLYEVADPERFGVAELDAAGNVVAFEEKPAHPKSNLIPIGVYFLRPSAFDLVNQLVPSGRGELEITDLLNRYLPGNLFAPCYEGQWTDAGTVPSLLRAAELAEQQSQAGALPSPPERPVS
;
A
#
# COMPACT_ATOMS: atom_id res chain seq x y z
N MET A 1 -4.47 7.18 -14.56
CA MET A 1 -3.63 6.49 -13.55
C MET A 1 -4.12 5.07 -13.33
N LYS A 2 -3.22 4.08 -13.19
CA LYS A 2 -3.53 2.68 -12.88
C LYS A 2 -3.28 2.35 -11.41
N GLY A 3 -3.86 1.26 -10.90
CA GLY A 3 -3.71 0.83 -9.51
C GLY A 3 -2.91 -0.45 -9.36
N LEU A 4 -2.16 -0.57 -8.26
CA LEU A 4 -1.54 -1.81 -7.83
C LEU A 4 -1.93 -2.08 -6.38
N VAL A 5 -2.33 -3.33 -6.07
CA VAL A 5 -2.48 -3.81 -4.69
C VAL A 5 -1.44 -4.89 -4.44
N LEU A 6 -0.60 -4.73 -3.42
CA LEU A 6 0.41 -5.72 -3.08
C LEU A 6 -0.10 -6.68 -2.00
N ALA A 7 -0.56 -7.84 -2.42
CA ALA A 7 -1.13 -8.89 -1.59
C ALA A 7 -0.19 -10.12 -1.46
N GLY A 8 1.11 -9.88 -1.49
CA GLY A 8 2.17 -10.89 -1.30
C GLY A 8 2.73 -10.93 0.12
N GLY A 9 3.80 -11.71 0.28
CA GLY A 9 4.55 -11.83 1.53
C GLY A 9 4.21 -13.06 2.37
N THR A 10 5.05 -13.34 3.38
CA THR A 10 4.97 -14.57 4.20
C THR A 10 4.10 -14.45 5.44
N ALA A 11 3.75 -13.22 5.83
CA ALA A 11 2.87 -12.90 6.96
C ALA A 11 3.24 -13.59 8.30
N THR A 12 4.54 -13.80 8.55
CA THR A 12 5.04 -14.51 9.74
C THR A 12 4.68 -13.85 11.06
N ARG A 13 4.54 -12.51 11.08
CA ARG A 13 4.17 -11.74 12.28
C ARG A 13 2.71 -11.94 12.71
N LEU A 14 1.87 -12.52 11.85
CA LEU A 14 0.47 -12.87 12.13
C LEU A 14 0.29 -14.36 12.42
N PHE A 15 1.39 -15.12 12.57
CA PHE A 15 1.32 -16.51 13.04
C PHE A 15 0.70 -16.55 14.46
N PRO A 16 -0.24 -17.49 14.77
CA PRO A 16 -0.67 -18.63 13.97
C PRO A 16 -1.86 -18.38 13.02
N LEU A 17 -2.43 -17.17 12.96
CA LEU A 17 -3.61 -16.86 12.14
C LEU A 17 -3.40 -17.18 10.65
N THR A 18 -2.15 -17.10 10.19
CA THR A 18 -1.77 -17.32 8.78
C THR A 18 -1.32 -18.76 8.46
N ILE A 19 -1.59 -19.73 9.36
CA ILE A 19 -1.32 -21.16 9.09
C ILE A 19 -2.15 -21.64 7.90
N VAL A 20 -3.44 -21.28 7.89
CA VAL A 20 -4.44 -21.83 6.98
C VAL A 20 -4.86 -20.87 5.86
N THR A 21 -4.50 -19.59 5.95
CA THR A 21 -4.94 -18.60 4.97
C THR A 21 -3.89 -17.51 4.72
N ASN A 22 -4.09 -16.72 3.67
CA ASN A 22 -3.32 -15.50 3.41
C ASN A 22 -3.76 -14.38 4.39
N LYS A 23 -2.81 -13.55 4.85
CA LYS A 23 -3.13 -12.44 5.77
C LYS A 23 -4.20 -11.51 5.21
N HIS A 24 -4.20 -11.25 3.92
CA HIS A 24 -5.12 -10.32 3.25
C HIS A 24 -6.57 -10.83 3.20
N LEU A 25 -6.79 -12.12 3.53
CA LEU A 25 -8.12 -12.72 3.71
C LEU A 25 -8.59 -12.69 5.16
N LEU A 26 -7.73 -12.33 6.12
CA LEU A 26 -8.14 -12.17 7.51
C LEU A 26 -9.17 -11.04 7.63
N PRO A 27 -10.19 -11.21 8.48
CA PRO A 27 -11.21 -10.19 8.65
C PRO A 27 -10.66 -8.98 9.42
N ILE A 28 -11.02 -7.80 8.96
CA ILE A 28 -10.91 -6.55 9.69
C ILE A 28 -12.33 -6.03 9.85
N TYR A 29 -12.87 -6.16 11.06
CA TYR A 29 -14.26 -5.89 11.40
C TYR A 29 -15.23 -6.75 10.57
N ASP A 30 -15.92 -6.20 9.57
CA ASP A 30 -16.99 -6.84 8.79
C ASP A 30 -16.56 -7.32 7.38
N ARG A 31 -15.26 -7.16 7.02
CA ARG A 31 -14.77 -7.47 5.68
C ARG A 31 -13.33 -7.98 5.65
N PRO A 32 -12.91 -8.70 4.58
CA PRO A 32 -11.52 -9.09 4.40
C PRO A 32 -10.57 -7.88 4.32
N MET A 33 -9.37 -8.03 4.87
CA MET A 33 -8.33 -6.98 4.88
C MET A 33 -8.09 -6.36 3.50
N ILE A 34 -8.05 -7.16 2.44
CA ILE A 34 -7.76 -6.71 1.08
C ILE A 34 -8.81 -5.74 0.51
N TYR A 35 -10.02 -5.70 1.08
CA TYR A 35 -11.05 -4.77 0.64
C TYR A 35 -10.69 -3.32 0.90
N TYR A 36 -9.91 -3.02 1.96
CA TYR A 36 -9.50 -1.65 2.29
C TYR A 36 -8.60 -1.03 1.20
N PRO A 37 -7.47 -1.64 0.79
CA PRO A 37 -6.66 -1.09 -0.30
C PRO A 37 -7.38 -1.06 -1.65
N ILE A 38 -8.26 -2.03 -1.94
CA ILE A 38 -9.11 -2.01 -3.12
C ILE A 38 -10.04 -0.79 -3.08
N ALA A 39 -10.76 -0.57 -1.98
CA ALA A 39 -11.64 0.59 -1.81
C ALA A 39 -10.87 1.92 -1.86
N THR A 40 -9.64 1.97 -1.33
CA THR A 40 -8.77 3.14 -1.41
C THR A 40 -8.48 3.51 -2.88
N LEU A 41 -8.12 2.55 -3.73
CA LEU A 41 -7.89 2.80 -5.16
C LEU A 41 -9.17 3.19 -5.89
N ALA A 42 -10.29 2.51 -5.61
CA ALA A 42 -11.60 2.85 -6.19
C ALA A 42 -12.02 4.28 -5.82
N GLY A 43 -11.81 4.70 -4.57
CA GLY A 43 -12.07 6.06 -4.08
C GLY A 43 -11.23 7.14 -4.77
N MET A 44 -10.04 6.81 -5.26
CA MET A 44 -9.22 7.70 -6.09
C MET A 44 -9.74 7.84 -7.54
N GLY A 45 -10.79 7.13 -7.92
CA GLY A 45 -11.30 7.07 -9.30
C GLY A 45 -10.50 6.16 -10.23
N ILE A 46 -9.56 5.38 -9.69
CA ILE A 46 -8.78 4.39 -10.45
C ILE A 46 -9.70 3.22 -10.80
N ARG A 47 -9.64 2.73 -12.06
CA ARG A 47 -10.50 1.64 -12.54
C ARG A 47 -9.73 0.37 -12.88
N GLU A 48 -8.58 0.50 -13.54
CA GLU A 48 -7.73 -0.63 -13.89
C GLU A 48 -6.76 -0.91 -12.74
N VAL A 49 -6.84 -2.09 -12.12
CA VAL A 49 -6.03 -2.45 -10.95
C VAL A 49 -5.40 -3.82 -11.14
N MET A 50 -4.10 -3.93 -10.92
CA MET A 50 -3.40 -5.21 -10.81
C MET A 50 -3.22 -5.60 -9.35
N VAL A 51 -3.70 -6.79 -8.98
CA VAL A 51 -3.45 -7.39 -7.66
C VAL A 51 -2.23 -8.30 -7.75
N ILE A 52 -1.15 -7.92 -7.07
CA ILE A 52 0.08 -8.73 -7.02
C ILE A 52 -0.02 -9.66 -5.83
N VAL A 53 -0.30 -10.92 -6.12
CA VAL A 53 -0.51 -11.99 -5.14
C VAL A 53 0.74 -12.82 -4.93
N GLY A 54 0.84 -13.48 -3.79
CA GLY A 54 1.95 -14.41 -3.51
C GLY A 54 1.70 -15.23 -2.26
N GLY A 55 2.51 -16.27 -2.05
CA GLY A 55 2.36 -17.15 -0.90
C GLY A 55 1.20 -18.12 -1.03
N LYS A 56 0.45 -18.30 0.08
CA LYS A 56 -0.68 -19.23 0.17
C LYS A 56 -1.99 -18.56 -0.27
N SER A 57 -3.00 -19.38 -0.55
CA SER A 57 -4.39 -18.93 -0.74
C SER A 57 -4.56 -17.92 -1.89
N VAL A 58 -3.75 -18.06 -2.95
CA VAL A 58 -3.87 -17.17 -4.12
C VAL A 58 -5.21 -17.40 -4.83
N GLY A 59 -5.65 -18.66 -4.93
CA GLY A 59 -6.96 -19.01 -5.53
C GLY A 59 -8.10 -18.33 -4.80
N GLU A 60 -8.08 -18.35 -3.47
CA GLU A 60 -9.12 -17.76 -2.63
C GLU A 60 -9.15 -16.21 -2.75
N VAL A 61 -7.98 -15.57 -2.96
CA VAL A 61 -7.94 -14.12 -3.26
C VAL A 61 -8.60 -13.83 -4.61
N VAL A 62 -8.31 -14.64 -5.63
CA VAL A 62 -8.90 -14.48 -6.97
C VAL A 62 -10.40 -14.78 -6.93
N GLU A 63 -10.83 -15.83 -6.20
CA GLU A 63 -12.25 -16.16 -6.03
C GLU A 63 -13.02 -15.05 -5.29
N LEU A 64 -12.41 -14.46 -4.25
CA LEU A 64 -13.01 -13.39 -3.47
C LEU A 64 -13.21 -12.10 -4.26
N LEU A 65 -12.22 -11.72 -5.05
CA LEU A 65 -12.20 -10.44 -5.75
C LEU A 65 -12.76 -10.53 -7.18
N ALA A 66 -12.79 -11.73 -7.76
CA ALA A 66 -13.22 -12.03 -9.13
C ALA A 66 -12.57 -11.06 -10.16
N ASP A 67 -13.35 -10.49 -11.03
CA ASP A 67 -12.93 -9.48 -12.01
C ASP A 67 -12.96 -8.03 -11.45
N GLY A 68 -13.49 -7.85 -10.24
CA GLY A 68 -13.58 -6.54 -9.58
C GLY A 68 -14.83 -5.73 -9.89
N GLU A 69 -15.77 -6.24 -10.69
CA GLU A 69 -16.99 -5.52 -11.09
C GLU A 69 -17.76 -4.99 -9.87
N HIS A 70 -17.85 -5.77 -8.80
CA HIS A 70 -18.53 -5.39 -7.56
C HIS A 70 -17.85 -4.26 -6.76
N PHE A 71 -16.61 -3.91 -7.09
CA PHE A 71 -15.92 -2.70 -6.61
C PHE A 71 -15.96 -1.57 -7.66
N GLY A 72 -16.52 -1.80 -8.83
CA GLY A 72 -16.46 -0.90 -9.98
C GLY A 72 -15.07 -0.81 -10.60
N LEU A 73 -14.29 -1.88 -10.52
CA LEU A 73 -12.92 -2.01 -10.99
C LEU A 73 -12.82 -3.09 -12.07
N ASP A 74 -11.72 -3.05 -12.82
CA ASP A 74 -11.24 -4.10 -13.72
C ASP A 74 -9.95 -4.66 -13.12
N LEU A 75 -10.01 -5.90 -12.59
CA LEU A 75 -8.90 -6.51 -11.87
C LEU A 75 -8.13 -7.49 -12.76
N THR A 76 -6.80 -7.37 -12.73
CA THR A 76 -5.87 -8.35 -13.23
C THR A 76 -4.99 -8.88 -12.10
N TYR A 77 -4.35 -10.04 -12.31
CA TYR A 77 -3.59 -10.70 -11.25
C TYR A 77 -2.17 -11.03 -11.72
N ARG A 78 -1.20 -10.80 -10.84
CA ARG A 78 0.21 -11.18 -11.08
C ARG A 78 0.76 -11.94 -9.88
N TYR A 79 1.47 -13.03 -10.11
CA TYR A 79 2.08 -13.79 -9.04
C TYR A 79 3.51 -13.32 -8.76
N GLN A 80 3.80 -12.94 -7.50
CA GLN A 80 5.14 -12.67 -7.00
C GLN A 80 5.74 -13.92 -6.37
N ARG A 81 6.86 -14.39 -6.89
CA ARG A 81 7.61 -15.52 -6.33
C ARG A 81 8.48 -15.04 -5.17
N GLY A 82 8.12 -15.45 -3.94
CA GLY A 82 8.88 -15.10 -2.74
C GLY A 82 8.66 -13.67 -2.24
N ALA A 83 9.22 -13.38 -1.07
CA ALA A 83 9.18 -12.06 -0.43
C ALA A 83 10.44 -11.27 -0.80
N LEU A 84 10.47 -10.67 -1.99
CA LEU A 84 11.62 -9.97 -2.55
C LEU A 84 11.56 -8.45 -2.39
N GLY A 85 10.61 -7.96 -1.61
CA GLY A 85 10.40 -6.54 -1.32
C GLY A 85 9.31 -5.86 -2.16
N ILE A 86 8.92 -4.67 -1.71
CA ILE A 86 7.86 -3.87 -2.33
C ILE A 86 8.28 -3.38 -3.71
N ALA A 87 9.51 -2.87 -3.85
CA ALA A 87 9.99 -2.38 -5.14
C ALA A 87 10.08 -3.50 -6.19
N HIS A 88 10.46 -4.72 -5.79
CA HIS A 88 10.40 -5.88 -6.69
C HIS A 88 8.97 -6.16 -7.17
N ALA A 89 7.98 -6.13 -6.26
CA ALA A 89 6.59 -6.35 -6.65
C ALA A 89 6.12 -5.28 -7.65
N ILE A 90 6.44 -4.01 -7.42
CA ILE A 90 6.17 -2.92 -8.36
C ILE A 90 6.76 -3.24 -9.73
N GLY A 91 8.01 -3.71 -9.80
CA GLY A 91 8.67 -4.07 -11.06
C GLY A 91 7.91 -5.09 -11.92
N LEU A 92 7.11 -5.99 -11.29
CA LEU A 92 6.30 -6.98 -12.00
C LEU A 92 5.12 -6.38 -12.79
N ALA A 93 4.77 -5.12 -12.54
CA ALA A 93 3.63 -4.46 -13.14
C ALA A 93 3.97 -3.62 -14.40
N ARG A 94 5.23 -3.60 -14.86
CA ARG A 94 5.68 -2.77 -15.99
C ARG A 94 4.76 -2.88 -17.21
N ASP A 95 4.48 -4.11 -17.65
CA ASP A 95 3.69 -4.34 -18.86
C ASP A 95 2.22 -3.93 -18.68
N PHE A 96 1.68 -4.05 -17.48
CA PHE A 96 0.32 -3.61 -17.14
C PHE A 96 0.21 -2.09 -17.08
N VAL A 97 1.17 -1.44 -16.43
CA VAL A 97 1.17 0.02 -16.25
C VAL A 97 1.41 0.72 -17.59
N GLY A 98 2.36 0.25 -18.39
CA GLY A 98 2.75 0.92 -19.65
C GLY A 98 3.30 2.32 -19.36
N ASP A 99 2.75 3.33 -20.05
CA ASP A 99 3.17 4.73 -19.93
C ASP A 99 2.33 5.54 -18.94
N ASP A 100 1.38 4.92 -18.24
CA ASP A 100 0.53 5.60 -17.27
C ASP A 100 1.25 5.87 -15.94
N ALA A 101 0.87 6.96 -15.26
CA ALA A 101 1.13 7.06 -13.82
C ALA A 101 0.34 5.98 -13.07
N PHE A 102 0.82 5.57 -11.90
CA PHE A 102 0.15 4.54 -11.12
C PHE A 102 0.24 4.79 -9.62
N CYS A 103 -0.73 4.25 -8.88
CA CYS A 103 -0.75 4.24 -7.43
C CYS A 103 -0.62 2.79 -6.93
N CYS A 104 0.33 2.55 -6.05
CA CYS A 104 0.54 1.27 -5.40
C CYS A 104 0.08 1.36 -3.94
N VAL A 105 -0.83 0.48 -3.51
CA VAL A 105 -1.29 0.38 -2.12
C VAL A 105 -0.92 -1.00 -1.56
N LEU A 106 -0.35 -1.00 -0.36
CA LEU A 106 -0.03 -2.26 0.33
C LEU A 106 -1.31 -2.93 0.84
N GLY A 107 -1.40 -4.25 0.65
CA GLY A 107 -2.58 -5.03 0.93
C GLY A 107 -3.00 -5.14 2.40
N ASP A 108 -2.12 -4.75 3.32
CA ASP A 108 -2.36 -4.71 4.77
C ASP A 108 -2.52 -3.30 5.33
N ASN A 109 -2.58 -2.29 4.47
CA ASN A 109 -2.79 -0.91 4.89
C ASN A 109 -4.28 -0.56 4.93
N VAL A 110 -4.71 -0.07 6.09
CA VAL A 110 -6.08 0.36 6.35
C VAL A 110 -6.07 1.87 6.52
N LEU A 111 -6.65 2.56 5.54
CA LEU A 111 -6.84 4.00 5.55
C LEU A 111 -8.33 4.30 5.78
N LEU A 112 -8.62 5.11 6.79
CA LEU A 112 -9.97 5.48 7.19
C LEU A 112 -10.03 7.00 7.35
N GLY A 113 -10.86 7.67 6.55
CA GLY A 113 -10.95 9.12 6.56
C GLY A 113 -11.23 9.68 5.17
N PRO A 114 -10.70 10.88 4.84
CA PRO A 114 -10.94 11.51 3.55
C PRO A 114 -10.44 10.61 2.42
N ASP A 115 -11.15 10.63 1.29
CA ASP A 115 -10.65 9.98 0.09
C ASP A 115 -9.36 10.65 -0.42
N LEU A 116 -8.66 9.94 -1.27
CA LEU A 116 -7.37 10.40 -1.79
C LEU A 116 -7.46 10.94 -3.22
N ALA A 117 -8.67 11.17 -3.75
CA ALA A 117 -8.89 11.60 -5.14
C ALA A 117 -8.14 12.89 -5.46
N ASP A 118 -8.26 13.90 -4.59
CA ASP A 118 -7.56 15.19 -4.75
C ASP A 118 -6.04 15.03 -4.72
N LEU A 119 -5.50 14.16 -3.87
CA LEU A 119 -4.06 13.89 -3.79
C LEU A 119 -3.56 13.14 -5.02
N ALA A 120 -4.32 12.16 -5.50
CA ALA A 120 -4.04 11.45 -6.74
C ALA A 120 -4.04 12.41 -7.94
N GLN A 121 -5.04 13.29 -8.05
CA GLN A 121 -5.10 14.30 -9.09
C GLN A 121 -3.93 15.30 -9.02
N LYS A 122 -3.59 15.78 -7.82
CA LYS A 122 -2.42 16.66 -7.62
C LYS A 122 -1.14 16.00 -8.08
N PHE A 123 -0.92 14.73 -7.70
CA PHE A 123 0.24 13.99 -8.18
C PHE A 123 0.23 13.85 -9.71
N GLU A 124 -0.90 13.47 -10.30
CA GLU A 124 -1.01 13.21 -11.73
C GLU A 124 -0.73 14.46 -12.58
N THR A 125 -1.19 15.63 -12.14
CA THR A 125 -0.99 16.91 -12.82
C THR A 125 0.29 17.63 -12.41
N GLY A 126 0.94 17.21 -11.32
CA GLY A 126 2.14 17.84 -10.78
C GLY A 126 3.43 17.38 -11.44
N PRO A 127 4.55 17.99 -11.08
CA PRO A 127 5.85 17.74 -11.70
C PRO A 127 6.60 16.53 -11.11
N TRP A 128 6.10 15.89 -10.07
CA TRP A 128 6.82 14.87 -9.30
C TRP A 128 6.93 13.54 -10.03
N GLY A 129 8.08 12.87 -9.82
CA GLY A 129 8.33 11.52 -10.34
C GLY A 129 7.80 10.42 -9.43
N ALA A 130 7.74 10.69 -8.12
CA ALA A 130 7.17 9.79 -7.12
C ALA A 130 6.40 10.56 -6.05
N GLY A 131 5.57 9.85 -5.28
CA GLY A 131 4.89 10.38 -4.10
C GLY A 131 4.57 9.29 -3.10
N THR A 132 4.37 9.70 -1.86
CA THR A 132 3.88 8.85 -0.76
C THR A 132 3.13 9.73 0.24
N LEU A 133 2.33 9.11 1.10
CA LEU A 133 1.69 9.81 2.20
C LEU A 133 2.53 9.65 3.46
N LEU A 134 2.74 10.73 4.19
CA LEU A 134 3.40 10.70 5.50
C LEU A 134 2.38 10.58 6.62
N TYR A 135 2.73 9.83 7.65
CA TYR A 135 1.90 9.66 8.85
C TYR A 135 2.77 9.65 10.09
N GLU A 136 2.29 10.29 11.16
CA GLU A 136 2.99 10.31 12.44
C GLU A 136 2.63 9.08 13.28
N VAL A 137 3.66 8.37 13.77
CA VAL A 137 3.51 7.16 14.60
C VAL A 137 4.32 7.26 15.88
N ALA A 138 3.94 6.49 16.89
CA ALA A 138 4.65 6.44 18.17
C ALA A 138 5.87 5.49 18.17
N ASP A 139 5.93 4.55 17.22
CA ASP A 139 6.92 3.48 17.10
C ASP A 139 7.58 3.44 15.70
N PRO A 140 8.23 4.58 15.27
CA PRO A 140 8.70 4.75 13.89
C PRO A 140 9.80 3.75 13.49
N GLU A 141 10.56 3.20 14.43
CA GLU A 141 11.65 2.24 14.19
C GLU A 141 11.19 0.93 13.52
N ARG A 142 9.88 0.68 13.48
CA ARG A 142 9.29 -0.48 12.79
C ARG A 142 9.15 -0.29 11.28
N PHE A 143 9.30 0.93 10.80
CA PHE A 143 8.96 1.36 9.45
C PHE A 143 10.15 2.04 8.76
N GLY A 144 9.99 2.39 7.50
CA GLY A 144 10.81 3.42 6.90
C GLY A 144 10.52 4.77 7.56
N VAL A 145 11.53 5.58 7.84
CA VAL A 145 11.37 6.87 8.53
C VAL A 145 11.81 8.00 7.62
N ALA A 146 11.00 9.05 7.52
CA ALA A 146 11.35 10.25 6.78
C ALA A 146 12.30 11.14 7.61
N GLU A 147 13.38 11.60 7.00
CA GLU A 147 14.22 12.68 7.51
C GLU A 147 13.79 14.00 6.86
N LEU A 148 13.61 15.04 7.68
CA LEU A 148 13.15 16.35 7.21
C LEU A 148 14.25 17.40 7.37
N ASP A 149 14.30 18.35 6.45
CA ASP A 149 15.09 19.57 6.62
C ASP A 149 14.38 20.60 7.55
N ALA A 150 15.03 21.73 7.81
CA ALA A 150 14.48 22.78 8.66
C ALA A 150 13.23 23.46 8.07
N ALA A 151 12.94 23.28 6.79
CA ALA A 151 11.76 23.79 6.10
C ALA A 151 10.61 22.76 6.07
N GLY A 152 10.84 21.54 6.59
CA GLY A 152 9.85 20.46 6.60
C GLY A 152 9.82 19.62 5.31
N ASN A 153 10.79 19.76 4.42
CA ASN A 153 10.88 18.93 3.23
C ASN A 153 11.56 17.60 3.54
N VAL A 154 11.09 16.52 2.92
CA VAL A 154 11.76 15.21 3.02
C VAL A 154 13.09 15.26 2.29
N VAL A 155 14.17 14.89 2.98
CA VAL A 155 15.53 14.85 2.44
C VAL A 155 16.10 13.43 2.35
N ALA A 156 15.55 12.48 3.13
CA ALA A 156 15.91 11.07 3.06
C ALA A 156 14.81 10.19 3.66
N PHE A 157 14.84 8.91 3.31
CA PHE A 157 14.14 7.83 4.03
C PHE A 157 15.17 6.80 4.50
N GLU A 158 15.04 6.35 5.73
CA GLU A 158 15.85 5.27 6.31
C GLU A 158 14.95 4.09 6.69
N GLU A 159 15.25 2.90 6.19
CA GLU A 159 14.46 1.69 6.47
C GLU A 159 14.78 1.15 7.86
N LYS A 160 13.77 1.14 8.74
CA LYS A 160 13.84 0.61 10.10
C LYS A 160 15.08 1.05 10.88
N PRO A 161 15.30 2.37 11.02
CA PRO A 161 16.46 2.89 11.72
C PRO A 161 16.45 2.50 13.20
N ALA A 162 17.63 2.18 13.75
CA ALA A 162 17.75 1.95 15.18
C ALA A 162 17.55 3.24 16.02
N HIS A 163 17.79 4.40 15.41
CA HIS A 163 17.60 5.73 16.00
C HIS A 163 16.83 6.62 15.01
N PRO A 164 15.50 6.59 15.03
CA PRO A 164 14.67 7.36 14.12
C PRO A 164 14.93 8.87 14.25
N LYS A 165 15.03 9.57 13.13
CA LYS A 165 15.25 11.03 13.10
C LYS A 165 13.95 11.83 13.16
N SER A 166 12.81 11.17 12.96
CA SER A 166 11.46 11.74 13.11
C SER A 166 10.45 10.66 13.46
N ASN A 167 9.22 11.06 13.74
CA ASN A 167 8.07 10.15 13.91
C ASN A 167 7.25 9.99 12.64
N LEU A 168 7.68 10.61 11.51
CA LEU A 168 6.97 10.55 10.25
C LEU A 168 7.46 9.38 9.40
N ILE A 169 6.51 8.56 8.96
CA ILE A 169 6.76 7.40 8.12
C ILE A 169 6.02 7.52 6.78
N PRO A 170 6.58 7.03 5.67
CA PRO A 170 5.81 6.80 4.46
C PRO A 170 4.87 5.61 4.69
N ILE A 171 3.57 5.85 4.60
CA ILE A 171 2.59 4.76 4.69
C ILE A 171 2.44 4.07 3.34
N GLY A 172 1.81 2.88 3.35
CA GLY A 172 1.74 1.99 2.19
C GLY A 172 0.90 2.48 1.01
N VAL A 173 1.01 3.75 0.65
CA VAL A 173 0.43 4.38 -0.55
C VAL A 173 1.55 5.10 -1.29
N TYR A 174 1.83 4.65 -2.52
CA TYR A 174 2.92 5.16 -3.34
C TYR A 174 2.40 5.56 -4.71
N PHE A 175 2.55 6.82 -5.06
CA PHE A 175 2.28 7.35 -6.40
C PHE A 175 3.58 7.33 -7.22
N LEU A 176 3.55 6.80 -8.42
CA LEU A 176 4.75 6.60 -9.22
C LEU A 176 4.51 6.89 -10.69
N ARG A 177 5.57 7.32 -11.37
CA ARG A 177 5.64 7.44 -12.83
C ARG A 177 6.32 6.20 -13.42
N PRO A 178 6.15 5.89 -14.72
CA PRO A 178 6.80 4.75 -15.38
C PRO A 178 8.33 4.71 -15.24
N SER A 179 8.96 5.87 -15.06
CA SER A 179 10.41 5.95 -14.77
C SER A 179 10.85 5.15 -13.52
N ALA A 180 9.92 4.86 -12.61
CA ALA A 180 10.18 4.02 -11.44
C ALA A 180 10.67 2.62 -11.82
N PHE A 181 10.20 2.06 -12.93
CA PHE A 181 10.61 0.72 -13.38
C PHE A 181 12.09 0.63 -13.73
N ASP A 182 12.65 1.69 -14.30
CA ASP A 182 14.08 1.74 -14.62
C ASP A 182 14.93 1.90 -13.37
N LEU A 183 14.43 2.66 -12.37
CA LEU A 183 15.07 2.80 -11.07
C LEU A 183 15.00 1.50 -10.26
N VAL A 184 13.88 0.78 -10.28
CA VAL A 184 13.75 -0.55 -9.62
C VAL A 184 14.82 -1.52 -10.12
N ASN A 185 15.11 -1.55 -11.42
CA ASN A 185 16.15 -2.40 -11.99
C ASN A 185 17.58 -2.06 -11.53
N GLN A 186 17.79 -0.89 -10.94
CA GLN A 186 19.07 -0.42 -10.43
C GLN A 186 19.21 -0.55 -8.91
N LEU A 187 18.14 -0.99 -8.22
CA LEU A 187 18.19 -1.21 -6.78
C LEU A 187 19.01 -2.44 -6.44
N VAL A 188 19.65 -2.39 -5.30
CA VAL A 188 20.41 -3.51 -4.72
C VAL A 188 19.61 -4.06 -3.54
N PRO A 189 19.44 -5.38 -3.41
CA PRO A 189 18.78 -5.96 -2.26
C PRO A 189 19.43 -5.55 -0.94
N SER A 190 18.62 -5.19 0.04
CA SER A 190 19.07 -4.87 1.38
C SER A 190 19.67 -6.09 2.10
N GLY A 191 20.18 -5.90 3.32
CA GLY A 191 20.64 -6.99 4.17
C GLY A 191 19.56 -8.05 4.48
N ARG A 192 18.28 -7.76 4.18
CA ARG A 192 17.14 -8.68 4.29
C ARG A 192 16.86 -9.44 3.00
N GLY A 193 17.60 -9.16 1.92
CA GLY A 193 17.36 -9.71 0.59
C GLY A 193 16.16 -9.10 -0.14
N GLU A 194 15.68 -7.93 0.29
CA GLU A 194 14.51 -7.25 -0.26
C GLU A 194 14.92 -5.98 -1.03
N LEU A 195 14.22 -5.68 -2.13
CA LEU A 195 14.28 -4.38 -2.79
C LEU A 195 13.34 -3.43 -2.04
N GLU A 196 13.93 -2.51 -1.26
CA GLU A 196 13.20 -1.64 -0.37
C GLU A 196 12.52 -0.51 -1.12
N ILE A 197 11.31 -0.14 -0.68
CA ILE A 197 10.59 1.00 -1.23
C ILE A 197 11.25 2.32 -0.82
N THR A 198 11.86 2.39 0.36
CA THR A 198 12.60 3.55 0.86
C THR A 198 13.80 3.87 -0.04
N ASP A 199 14.49 2.85 -0.56
CA ASP A 199 15.58 3.04 -1.51
C ASP A 199 15.06 3.58 -2.86
N LEU A 200 13.90 3.12 -3.31
CA LEU A 200 13.26 3.66 -4.52
C LEU A 200 12.87 5.13 -4.32
N LEU A 201 12.21 5.47 -3.21
CA LEU A 201 11.80 6.85 -2.92
C LEU A 201 13.00 7.80 -2.82
N ASN A 202 14.11 7.36 -2.24
CA ASN A 202 15.35 8.13 -2.15
C ASN A 202 15.93 8.51 -3.52
N ARG A 203 15.63 7.76 -4.59
CA ARG A 203 16.07 8.11 -5.96
C ARG A 203 15.40 9.36 -6.51
N TYR A 204 14.30 9.80 -5.89
CA TYR A 204 13.56 11.01 -6.27
C TYR A 204 13.91 12.24 -5.43
N LEU A 205 14.79 12.10 -4.45
CA LEU A 205 15.23 13.20 -3.60
C LEU A 205 16.53 13.83 -4.12
N PRO A 206 16.71 15.15 -3.90
CA PRO A 206 15.73 16.10 -3.41
C PRO A 206 14.78 16.64 -4.50
N GLY A 207 13.59 17.09 -4.09
CA GLY A 207 12.71 17.98 -4.89
C GLY A 207 11.81 17.31 -5.92
N ASN A 208 11.92 15.99 -6.17
CA ASN A 208 11.08 15.27 -7.13
C ASN A 208 10.11 14.28 -6.44
N LEU A 209 9.80 14.54 -5.18
CA LEU A 209 8.90 13.71 -4.36
C LEU A 209 7.70 14.52 -3.85
N PHE A 210 6.48 14.00 -4.01
CA PHE A 210 5.25 14.48 -3.42
C PHE A 210 4.99 13.72 -2.11
N ALA A 211 5.06 14.38 -0.96
CA ALA A 211 4.96 13.71 0.34
C ALA A 211 4.06 14.48 1.34
N PRO A 212 2.74 14.62 1.06
CA PRO A 212 1.83 15.25 2.00
C PRO A 212 1.57 14.36 3.23
N CYS A 213 1.22 14.97 4.37
CA CYS A 213 0.70 14.24 5.52
C CYS A 213 -0.72 13.75 5.25
N TYR A 214 -1.02 12.53 5.68
CA TYR A 214 -2.38 11.98 5.65
C TYR A 214 -3.15 12.41 6.90
N GLU A 215 -4.30 13.03 6.71
CA GLU A 215 -5.12 13.61 7.79
C GLU A 215 -6.18 12.64 8.35
N GLY A 216 -6.29 11.43 7.78
CA GLY A 216 -7.19 10.38 8.26
C GLY A 216 -6.57 9.50 9.34
N GLN A 217 -7.24 8.39 9.65
CA GLN A 217 -6.69 7.34 10.51
C GLN A 217 -6.02 6.27 9.65
N TRP A 218 -4.83 5.85 10.05
CA TRP A 218 -4.08 4.82 9.38
C TRP A 218 -3.56 3.78 10.38
N THR A 219 -3.51 2.54 9.92
CA THR A 219 -2.76 1.47 10.59
C THR A 219 -2.31 0.42 9.57
N ASP A 220 -1.14 -0.21 9.82
CA ASP A 220 -0.81 -1.47 9.18
C ASP A 220 -1.57 -2.60 9.91
N ALA A 221 -2.09 -3.58 9.22
CA ALA A 221 -2.67 -4.77 9.83
C ALA A 221 -1.68 -5.96 9.77
N GLY A 222 -0.39 -5.66 9.92
CA GLY A 222 0.70 -6.61 9.74
C GLY A 222 1.10 -7.41 10.97
N THR A 223 0.55 -7.08 12.16
CA THR A 223 0.79 -7.78 13.44
C THR A 223 -0.54 -8.04 14.15
N VAL A 224 -0.56 -8.95 15.14
CA VAL A 224 -1.81 -9.25 15.88
C VAL A 224 -2.35 -7.99 16.60
N PRO A 225 -1.54 -7.16 17.29
CA PRO A 225 -2.04 -5.93 17.89
C PRO A 225 -2.55 -4.91 16.86
N SER A 226 -1.86 -4.73 15.74
CA SER A 226 -2.30 -3.77 14.71
C SER A 226 -3.51 -4.27 13.92
N LEU A 227 -3.69 -5.58 13.76
CA LEU A 227 -4.92 -6.18 13.21
C LEU A 227 -6.13 -5.88 14.10
N LEU A 228 -6.00 -6.03 15.42
CA LEU A 228 -7.04 -5.68 16.38
C LEU A 228 -7.38 -4.19 16.30
N ARG A 229 -6.34 -3.34 16.34
CA ARG A 229 -6.52 -1.88 16.20
C ARG A 229 -7.24 -1.51 14.89
N ALA A 230 -6.90 -2.17 13.78
CA ALA A 230 -7.58 -1.95 12.50
C ALA A 230 -9.07 -2.26 12.59
N ALA A 231 -9.44 -3.36 13.26
CA ALA A 231 -10.85 -3.74 13.45
C ALA A 231 -11.61 -2.74 14.34
N GLU A 232 -11.01 -2.27 15.43
CA GLU A 232 -11.59 -1.25 16.32
C GLU A 232 -11.83 0.09 15.59
N LEU A 233 -10.85 0.54 14.79
CA LEU A 233 -10.98 1.75 14.00
C LEU A 233 -12.06 1.61 12.92
N ALA A 234 -12.13 0.46 12.24
CA ALA A 234 -13.14 0.20 11.23
C ALA A 234 -14.55 0.14 11.83
N GLU A 235 -14.71 -0.46 13.00
CA GLU A 235 -15.98 -0.48 13.74
C GLU A 235 -16.45 0.95 14.07
N GLN A 236 -15.55 1.80 14.61
CA GLN A 236 -15.86 3.19 14.94
C GLN A 236 -16.32 3.98 13.70
N GLN A 237 -15.65 3.80 12.57
CA GLN A 237 -16.02 4.46 11.30
C GLN A 237 -17.34 3.94 10.75
N SER A 238 -17.62 2.64 10.91
CA SER A 238 -18.90 2.04 10.51
C SER A 238 -20.06 2.59 11.34
N GLN A 239 -19.87 2.69 12.65
CA GLN A 239 -20.89 3.26 13.57
C GLN A 239 -21.13 4.75 13.29
N ALA A 240 -20.12 5.49 12.84
CA ALA A 240 -20.23 6.88 12.41
C ALA A 240 -20.85 7.05 11.01
N GLY A 241 -21.18 5.95 10.31
CA GLY A 241 -21.68 5.97 8.92
C GLY A 241 -20.65 6.40 7.88
N ALA A 242 -19.37 6.42 8.23
CA ALA A 242 -18.29 6.88 7.35
C ALA A 242 -17.61 5.72 6.59
N LEU A 243 -17.85 4.46 7.00
CA LEU A 243 -17.35 3.29 6.29
C LEU A 243 -18.42 2.78 5.33
N PRO A 244 -18.20 2.75 4.01
CA PRO A 244 -19.15 2.20 3.04
C PRO A 244 -19.47 0.73 3.38
N SER A 245 -20.69 0.28 3.10
CA SER A 245 -21.02 -1.14 3.21
C SER A 245 -20.08 -1.99 2.37
N PRO A 246 -19.70 -3.20 2.85
CA PRO A 246 -18.93 -4.10 2.01
C PRO A 246 -19.74 -4.45 0.74
N PRO A 247 -19.06 -4.69 -0.39
CA PRO A 247 -19.75 -5.07 -1.62
C PRO A 247 -20.55 -6.36 -1.39
N GLU A 248 -21.73 -6.44 -2.00
CA GLU A 248 -22.54 -7.65 -1.96
C GLU A 248 -21.82 -8.82 -2.64
N ARG A 249 -22.07 -10.04 -2.18
CA ARG A 249 -21.51 -11.22 -2.84
C ARG A 249 -21.94 -11.24 -4.31
N PRO A 250 -21.01 -11.47 -5.25
CA PRO A 250 -21.41 -11.75 -6.62
C PRO A 250 -22.37 -12.97 -6.59
N VAL A 251 -23.55 -12.79 -7.17
CA VAL A 251 -24.53 -13.88 -7.32
C VAL A 251 -23.92 -14.85 -8.35
N SER A 252 -23.51 -16.03 -7.86
CA SER A 252 -23.00 -17.13 -8.71
C SER A 252 -24.10 -17.71 -9.58
#